data_84c497bbd2544826f241c8b0b8791fff
#
_entry.id   84c497bbd2544826f241c8b0b8791fff
#
_cell.length_a   1.000
_cell.length_b   1.000
_cell.length_c   1.000
_cell.angle_alpha   90.00
_cell.angle_beta   90.00
_cell.angle_gamma   90.00
#
_symmetry.space_group_name_H-M   'P 1'
#
loop_
_entity.id
_entity.type
_entity.pdbx_description
1 polymer ?
#
loop_
_entity_poly.entity_id
_entity_poly.type
_entity_poly.pdbx_seq_one_letter_code
_entity_poly.pdbx_strand_id
1 'polypeptide(L)'
;MCGIVGYIGSKQAAPFLLDGMSKLEYRGYDSAGIAVLEKGQVRVEKCVGRLDALRQKLEGNMPESVIGIGHTRWATHGRPSDRNSHPHTDSSGKFVVVHNGIIENYLALKEKLIAKGVEFSSDTDTEVVAHLMADLFDGDMESTVKKVLKVIKGSYSLVFMCEAEQDKIICTKKDNPLVIGLGEGENFIASDIPAIINHTRRTFIMSDGEIATVTKDGVWVQDIEGTPINKKVFEVNWNAEAAEKGGFEHFMLKEIYEQPKAMRDTMTGRVNAEEKTITFPELNWTSEELQGINKIFIVACGTAYHAGIVGKYYLEQLARVPVEVDIASEFRYRSPLVDGNSLCIVISQSGETSDTLAALRESKRLGARTLGVTNVVGSSVAREADQVIYTYAGPEIAVASTKAYTTQLLAMLMLAIYVGRLRGSLAEEQAKELVGGLASIPEQIHKMLEDVDQIKVFAREYGSCEDAFFLGRSLDYAVALEGALKLKEISYIHAEAYAAGELKHGTLALIVSGVPVIVLATQEDVYDKTVSNLQEVKAREAVVIAIGFEGDTSLAKYADHVIYIPRTGKYHAPLLAVLPLQLLSYYAALTRGCDVDKPRNLAKSVTVE
;
A
#
# COMPACT_ATOMS: atom_id res chain seq x y z
N MET A 1 5.73 -8.36 1.82
CA MET A 1 5.65 -8.13 3.29
C MET A 1 5.02 -9.32 3.99
N CYS A 2 5.34 -9.50 5.27
CA CYS A 2 4.88 -10.64 6.05
C CYS A 2 3.66 -10.27 6.91
N GLY A 3 2.87 -11.28 7.33
CA GLY A 3 1.77 -11.11 8.28
C GLY A 3 2.11 -11.77 9.62
N ILE A 4 1.99 -11.03 10.72
CA ILE A 4 2.12 -11.54 12.09
C ILE A 4 0.75 -11.61 12.74
N VAL A 5 0.47 -12.72 13.46
CA VAL A 5 -0.68 -12.90 14.31
C VAL A 5 -0.24 -13.55 15.62
N GLY A 6 -0.75 -13.08 16.76
CA GLY A 6 -0.53 -13.66 18.08
C GLY A 6 -1.83 -13.72 18.87
N TYR A 7 -1.96 -14.72 19.71
CA TYR A 7 -3.11 -14.92 20.58
C TYR A 7 -2.69 -15.44 21.93
N ILE A 8 -3.29 -14.89 22.96
CA ILE A 8 -3.26 -15.41 24.31
C ILE A 8 -4.63 -15.23 24.98
N GLY A 9 -5.20 -16.30 25.53
CA GLY A 9 -6.53 -16.21 26.11
C GLY A 9 -7.03 -17.51 26.71
N SER A 10 -8.34 -17.74 26.59
CA SER A 10 -9.01 -18.95 27.09
C SER A 10 -9.43 -19.93 25.99
N LYS A 11 -9.36 -19.52 24.71
CA LYS A 11 -9.77 -20.32 23.55
C LYS A 11 -8.55 -20.99 22.90
N GLN A 12 -8.81 -21.93 22.01
CA GLN A 12 -7.74 -22.55 21.21
C GLN A 12 -7.06 -21.52 20.30
N ALA A 13 -5.73 -21.43 20.40
CA ALA A 13 -4.95 -20.44 19.65
C ALA A 13 -4.86 -20.76 18.16
N ALA A 14 -4.63 -22.04 17.80
CA ALA A 14 -4.36 -22.40 16.42
C ALA A 14 -5.48 -22.02 15.42
N PRO A 15 -6.78 -22.22 15.70
CA PRO A 15 -7.86 -21.75 14.81
C PRO A 15 -7.85 -20.24 14.62
N PHE A 16 -7.63 -19.47 15.70
CA PHE A 16 -7.51 -18.02 15.62
C PHE A 16 -6.31 -17.59 14.77
N LEU A 17 -5.14 -18.20 14.98
CA LEU A 17 -3.94 -17.88 14.20
C LEU A 17 -4.16 -18.13 12.70
N LEU A 18 -4.78 -19.27 12.34
CA LEU A 18 -5.08 -19.59 10.95
C LEU A 18 -6.12 -18.65 10.32
N ASP A 19 -7.14 -18.21 11.08
CA ASP A 19 -8.11 -17.22 10.61
C ASP A 19 -7.44 -15.84 10.41
N GLY A 20 -6.71 -15.36 11.41
CA GLY A 20 -6.00 -14.08 11.32
C GLY A 20 -4.95 -14.05 10.20
N MET A 21 -4.18 -15.13 10.02
CA MET A 21 -3.23 -15.25 8.92
C MET A 21 -3.92 -15.25 7.56
N SER A 22 -5.12 -15.82 7.43
CA SER A 22 -5.87 -15.78 6.16
C SER A 22 -6.22 -14.37 5.72
N LYS A 23 -6.49 -13.50 6.69
CA LYS A 23 -6.77 -12.08 6.47
C LYS A 23 -5.53 -11.23 6.22
N LEU A 24 -4.33 -11.78 6.48
CA LEU A 24 -3.03 -11.14 6.22
C LEU A 24 -2.28 -11.76 5.02
N GLU A 25 -2.85 -12.75 4.35
CA GLU A 25 -2.18 -13.44 3.24
C GLU A 25 -1.86 -12.51 2.05
N TYR A 26 -2.59 -11.39 1.89
CA TYR A 26 -2.25 -10.34 0.92
C TYR A 26 -0.91 -9.66 1.21
N ARG A 27 -0.38 -9.80 2.43
CA ARG A 27 0.93 -9.27 2.84
C ARG A 27 2.08 -10.23 2.55
N GLY A 28 1.84 -11.55 2.54
CA GLY A 28 2.85 -12.57 2.27
C GLY A 28 2.22 -13.95 2.12
N TYR A 29 2.68 -14.71 1.15
CA TYR A 29 2.09 -16.02 0.78
C TYR A 29 3.13 -17.04 0.29
N ASP A 30 4.42 -16.80 0.53
CA ASP A 30 5.51 -17.71 0.13
C ASP A 30 5.64 -18.91 1.05
N SER A 31 5.31 -18.70 2.32
CA SER A 31 5.26 -19.75 3.33
C SER A 31 4.42 -19.31 4.54
N ALA A 32 3.97 -20.25 5.33
CA ALA A 32 3.19 -20.02 6.54
C ALA A 32 3.62 -20.93 7.68
N GLY A 33 3.42 -20.48 8.92
CA GLY A 33 3.67 -21.32 10.09
C GLY A 33 3.10 -20.74 11.36
N ILE A 34 2.91 -21.62 12.34
CA ILE A 34 2.47 -21.28 13.70
C ILE A 34 3.41 -21.91 14.72
N ALA A 35 3.51 -21.27 15.88
CA ALA A 35 4.09 -21.85 17.08
C ALA A 35 3.11 -21.69 18.23
N VAL A 36 2.96 -22.71 19.03
CA VAL A 36 2.10 -22.74 20.22
C VAL A 36 2.82 -23.39 21.41
N LEU A 37 2.38 -23.11 22.63
CA LEU A 37 2.84 -23.83 23.81
C LEU A 37 1.88 -24.98 24.11
N GLU A 38 2.21 -26.18 23.65
CA GLU A 38 1.43 -27.37 23.86
C GLU A 38 2.05 -28.21 24.99
N LYS A 39 1.29 -28.47 26.05
CA LYS A 39 1.75 -29.25 27.22
C LYS A 39 3.08 -28.74 27.82
N GLY A 40 3.28 -27.43 27.78
CA GLY A 40 4.46 -26.78 28.33
C GLY A 40 5.68 -26.73 27.41
N GLN A 41 5.58 -27.19 26.20
CA GLN A 41 6.67 -27.18 25.21
C GLN A 41 6.27 -26.39 23.97
N VAL A 42 7.23 -25.76 23.32
CA VAL A 42 7.04 -25.10 22.03
C VAL A 42 6.82 -26.15 20.94
N ARG A 43 5.68 -26.08 20.27
CA ARG A 43 5.41 -26.85 19.05
C ARG A 43 5.33 -25.91 17.87
N VAL A 44 6.17 -26.15 16.83
CA VAL A 44 6.23 -25.36 15.60
C VAL A 44 5.74 -26.19 14.43
N GLU A 45 4.77 -25.68 13.69
CA GLU A 45 4.29 -26.25 12.43
C GLU A 45 4.39 -25.21 11.33
N LYS A 46 5.14 -25.51 10.28
CA LYS A 46 5.39 -24.56 9.18
C LYS A 46 5.61 -25.29 7.85
N CYS A 47 5.31 -24.61 6.76
CA CYS A 47 5.52 -25.11 5.42
C CYS A 47 5.70 -23.99 4.38
N VAL A 48 6.35 -24.34 3.29
CA VAL A 48 6.40 -23.52 2.07
C VAL A 48 5.03 -23.54 1.38
N GLY A 49 4.68 -22.44 0.71
CA GLY A 49 3.44 -22.28 -0.02
C GLY A 49 2.39 -21.44 0.73
N ARG A 50 1.21 -21.34 0.14
CA ARG A 50 0.09 -20.58 0.70
C ARG A 50 -0.42 -21.17 2.00
N LEU A 51 -1.20 -20.41 2.75
CA LEU A 51 -1.76 -20.82 4.04
C LEU A 51 -2.55 -22.14 3.99
N ASP A 52 -3.18 -22.45 2.86
CA ASP A 52 -3.92 -23.69 2.70
C ASP A 52 -3.01 -24.95 2.79
N ALA A 53 -1.74 -24.86 2.41
CA ALA A 53 -0.78 -25.93 2.61
C ALA A 53 -0.55 -26.21 4.11
N LEU A 54 -0.47 -25.14 4.92
CA LEU A 54 -0.36 -25.27 6.37
C LEU A 54 -1.64 -25.85 6.97
N ARG A 55 -2.82 -25.44 6.52
CA ARG A 55 -4.12 -25.99 6.96
C ARG A 55 -4.21 -27.48 6.68
N GLN A 56 -3.83 -27.93 5.48
CA GLN A 56 -3.79 -29.36 5.12
C GLN A 56 -2.81 -30.13 6.00
N LYS A 57 -1.63 -29.59 6.27
CA LYS A 57 -0.64 -30.21 7.18
C LYS A 57 -1.17 -30.37 8.60
N LEU A 58 -2.00 -29.47 9.08
CA LEU A 58 -2.60 -29.49 10.42
C LEU A 58 -3.90 -30.31 10.51
N GLU A 59 -4.45 -30.76 9.40
CA GLU A 59 -5.69 -31.51 9.37
C GLU A 59 -5.54 -32.84 10.14
N GLY A 60 -6.41 -33.03 11.13
CA GLY A 60 -6.35 -34.21 12.02
C GLY A 60 -5.25 -34.16 13.11
N ASN A 61 -4.41 -33.13 13.12
CA ASN A 61 -3.33 -32.95 14.10
C ASN A 61 -3.17 -31.51 14.57
N MET A 62 -4.30 -30.82 14.75
CA MET A 62 -4.31 -29.42 15.22
C MET A 62 -3.73 -29.33 16.64
N PRO A 63 -2.74 -28.45 16.88
CA PRO A 63 -2.15 -28.30 18.22
C PRO A 63 -3.14 -27.68 19.20
N GLU A 64 -3.15 -28.21 20.43
CA GLU A 64 -4.01 -27.75 21.52
C GLU A 64 -3.27 -26.79 22.45
N SER A 65 -3.57 -25.51 22.37
CA SER A 65 -2.97 -24.47 23.20
C SER A 65 -3.83 -23.21 23.26
N VAL A 66 -3.70 -22.46 24.31
CA VAL A 66 -4.37 -21.16 24.53
C VAL A 66 -3.46 -19.96 24.27
N ILE A 67 -2.22 -20.23 23.85
CA ILE A 67 -1.22 -19.23 23.50
C ILE A 67 -0.48 -19.64 22.24
N GLY A 68 -0.25 -18.70 21.34
CA GLY A 68 0.51 -18.97 20.13
C GLY A 68 0.77 -17.74 19.28
N ILE A 69 1.70 -17.90 18.34
CA ILE A 69 2.07 -16.91 17.33
C ILE A 69 2.06 -17.55 15.95
N GLY A 70 1.70 -16.79 14.93
CA GLY A 70 1.63 -17.25 13.55
C GLY A 70 2.22 -16.21 12.60
N HIS A 71 2.63 -16.69 11.43
CA HIS A 71 3.30 -15.87 10.44
C HIS A 71 3.00 -16.31 9.01
N THR A 72 2.74 -15.36 8.12
CA THR A 72 2.76 -15.56 6.67
C THR A 72 3.93 -14.78 6.10
N ARG A 73 4.79 -15.43 5.32
CA ARG A 73 6.08 -14.89 4.90
C ARG A 73 6.06 -14.37 3.47
N TRP A 74 6.73 -13.23 3.30
CA TRP A 74 7.27 -12.73 2.04
C TRP A 74 8.80 -12.80 2.14
N ALA A 75 9.43 -13.62 1.30
CA ALA A 75 10.85 -13.90 1.42
C ALA A 75 11.72 -12.68 1.03
N THR A 76 12.53 -12.22 1.97
CA THR A 76 13.60 -11.24 1.77
C THR A 76 14.98 -11.91 1.82
N HIS A 77 15.22 -12.77 2.82
CA HIS A 77 16.46 -13.51 3.03
C HIS A 77 16.19 -15.01 3.08
N GLY A 78 16.90 -15.78 2.27
CA GLY A 78 16.70 -17.22 2.12
C GLY A 78 15.48 -17.55 1.26
N ARG A 79 15.65 -18.45 0.27
CA ARG A 79 14.57 -18.87 -0.65
C ARG A 79 13.38 -19.46 0.11
N PRO A 80 12.15 -19.38 -0.41
CA PRO A 80 11.00 -20.07 0.16
C PRO A 80 11.27 -21.57 0.32
N SER A 81 11.15 -22.06 1.55
CA SER A 81 11.32 -23.47 1.94
C SER A 81 10.81 -23.65 3.36
N ASP A 82 10.52 -24.89 3.77
CA ASP A 82 10.04 -25.19 5.12
C ASP A 82 11.03 -24.68 6.20
N ARG A 83 12.34 -24.87 6.01
CA ARG A 83 13.35 -24.43 6.96
C ARG A 83 13.44 -22.91 7.11
N ASN A 84 13.20 -22.18 6.02
CA ASN A 84 13.24 -20.71 5.98
C ASN A 84 11.90 -20.06 6.33
N SER A 85 10.84 -20.86 6.56
CA SER A 85 9.54 -20.38 7.02
C SER A 85 9.60 -19.98 8.49
N HIS A 86 8.85 -18.96 8.87
CA HIS A 86 8.62 -18.60 10.27
C HIS A 86 7.55 -19.51 10.89
N PRO A 87 7.53 -19.67 12.22
CA PRO A 87 8.44 -19.15 13.25
C PRO A 87 9.84 -19.79 13.22
N HIS A 88 10.84 -19.06 13.77
CA HIS A 88 12.18 -19.58 14.03
C HIS A 88 12.39 -19.83 15.52
N THR A 89 13.19 -20.86 15.83
CA THR A 89 13.57 -21.22 17.20
C THR A 89 15.07 -21.18 17.38
N ASP A 90 15.51 -21.10 18.61
CA ASP A 90 16.91 -21.39 18.99
C ASP A 90 17.20 -22.91 18.86
N SER A 91 18.47 -23.32 19.02
CA SER A 91 18.88 -24.72 18.93
C SER A 91 18.24 -25.63 19.97
N SER A 92 17.80 -25.09 21.13
CA SER A 92 17.09 -25.87 22.16
C SER A 92 15.59 -25.99 21.89
N GLY A 93 15.03 -25.20 20.96
CA GLY A 93 13.60 -25.13 20.66
C GLY A 93 12.76 -24.38 21.69
N LYS A 94 13.37 -23.75 22.70
CA LYS A 94 12.65 -23.12 23.84
C LYS A 94 12.26 -21.68 23.61
N PHE A 95 13.00 -20.96 22.78
CA PHE A 95 12.70 -19.59 22.38
C PHE A 95 12.19 -19.59 20.94
N VAL A 96 11.09 -18.90 20.72
CA VAL A 96 10.48 -18.82 19.40
C VAL A 96 10.17 -17.37 19.05
N VAL A 97 10.41 -17.01 17.78
CA VAL A 97 10.22 -15.66 17.26
C VAL A 97 9.57 -15.68 15.88
N VAL A 98 8.69 -14.72 15.65
CA VAL A 98 8.25 -14.30 14.31
C VAL A 98 8.68 -12.87 14.07
N HIS A 99 9.01 -12.54 12.82
CA HIS A 99 9.62 -11.27 12.45
C HIS A 99 9.09 -10.76 11.11
N ASN A 100 8.72 -9.50 11.07
CA ASN A 100 8.56 -8.71 9.86
C ASN A 100 9.67 -7.66 9.83
N GLY A 101 10.42 -7.58 8.75
CA GLY A 101 11.52 -6.62 8.61
C GLY A 101 12.82 -7.25 8.14
N ILE A 102 13.91 -6.57 8.41
CA ILE A 102 15.29 -7.02 8.09
C ILE A 102 16.21 -6.71 9.26
N ILE A 103 16.95 -7.71 9.73
CA ILE A 103 18.05 -7.52 10.69
C ILE A 103 19.34 -7.29 9.90
N GLU A 104 19.68 -6.03 9.65
CA GLU A 104 20.78 -5.62 8.75
C GLU A 104 22.14 -6.16 9.18
N ASN A 105 22.39 -6.26 10.47
CA ASN A 105 23.66 -6.74 11.01
C ASN A 105 23.68 -8.25 11.31
N TYR A 106 22.74 -9.03 10.74
CA TYR A 106 22.57 -10.45 11.05
C TYR A 106 23.83 -11.29 10.78
N LEU A 107 24.57 -11.01 9.70
CA LEU A 107 25.79 -11.76 9.36
C LEU A 107 26.84 -11.68 10.48
N ALA A 108 27.12 -10.47 10.96
CA ALA A 108 28.10 -10.27 12.04
C ALA A 108 27.63 -10.89 13.36
N LEU A 109 26.32 -10.92 13.63
CA LEU A 109 25.75 -11.57 14.80
C LEU A 109 25.80 -13.10 14.66
N LYS A 110 25.50 -13.62 13.48
CA LYS A 110 25.57 -15.05 13.14
C LYS A 110 26.99 -15.59 13.33
N GLU A 111 28.00 -14.90 12.82
CA GLU A 111 29.42 -15.27 13.00
C GLU A 111 29.82 -15.37 14.49
N LYS A 112 29.37 -14.42 15.29
CA LYS A 112 29.64 -14.43 16.75
C LYS A 112 28.96 -15.61 17.45
N LEU A 113 27.74 -15.96 17.07
CA LEU A 113 27.00 -17.09 17.64
C LEU A 113 27.61 -18.42 17.20
N ILE A 114 27.99 -18.55 15.92
CA ILE A 114 28.74 -19.74 15.43
C ILE A 114 30.04 -19.94 16.18
N ALA A 115 30.80 -18.86 16.47
CA ALA A 115 32.02 -18.94 17.28
C ALA A 115 31.77 -19.43 18.72
N LYS A 116 30.53 -19.31 19.23
CA LYS A 116 30.08 -19.88 20.50
C LYS A 116 29.54 -21.32 20.38
N GLY A 117 29.56 -21.92 19.20
CA GLY A 117 29.07 -23.27 18.94
C GLY A 117 27.59 -23.37 18.57
N VAL A 118 26.94 -22.26 18.24
CA VAL A 118 25.54 -22.27 17.81
C VAL A 118 25.43 -22.77 16.37
N GLU A 119 24.54 -23.74 16.13
CA GLU A 119 24.22 -24.26 14.81
C GLU A 119 22.95 -23.56 14.28
N PHE A 120 22.99 -23.13 13.02
CA PHE A 120 21.88 -22.48 12.34
C PHE A 120 21.17 -23.46 11.40
N SER A 121 19.86 -23.49 11.44
CA SER A 121 19.02 -24.34 10.62
C SER A 121 18.52 -23.67 9.35
N SER A 122 18.48 -22.34 9.31
CA SER A 122 17.94 -21.56 8.19
C SER A 122 18.94 -20.57 7.59
N ASP A 123 18.56 -20.02 6.43
CA ASP A 123 19.31 -18.97 5.73
C ASP A 123 18.73 -17.57 6.03
N THR A 124 17.77 -17.46 6.97
CA THR A 124 17.10 -16.19 7.26
C THR A 124 17.94 -15.33 8.21
N ASP A 125 17.71 -14.03 8.15
CA ASP A 125 18.23 -13.06 9.12
C ASP A 125 17.56 -13.19 10.49
N THR A 126 16.35 -13.71 10.54
CA THR A 126 15.51 -13.80 11.76
C THR A 126 16.01 -14.83 12.77
N GLU A 127 16.55 -15.95 12.32
CA GLU A 127 16.99 -17.03 13.24
C GLU A 127 18.04 -16.55 14.24
N VAL A 128 18.86 -15.56 13.85
CA VAL A 128 19.83 -14.90 14.74
C VAL A 128 19.14 -14.37 16.00
N VAL A 129 17.92 -13.85 15.89
CA VAL A 129 17.18 -13.27 17.02
C VAL A 129 16.76 -14.34 18.03
N ALA A 130 16.31 -15.52 17.56
CA ALA A 130 15.98 -16.66 18.45
C ALA A 130 17.21 -17.12 19.24
N HIS A 131 18.35 -17.22 18.56
CA HIS A 131 19.61 -17.60 19.22
C HIS A 131 20.12 -16.52 20.19
N LEU A 132 19.95 -15.23 19.86
CA LEU A 132 20.29 -14.15 20.79
C LEU A 132 19.41 -14.18 22.04
N MET A 133 18.11 -14.52 21.90
CA MET A 133 17.24 -14.72 23.06
C MET A 133 17.81 -15.79 24.00
N ALA A 134 18.22 -16.95 23.47
CA ALA A 134 18.81 -18.03 24.27
C ALA A 134 20.17 -17.63 24.88
N ASP A 135 21.05 -16.97 24.12
CA ASP A 135 22.40 -16.55 24.58
C ASP A 135 22.36 -15.48 25.69
N LEU A 136 21.34 -14.61 25.66
CA LEU A 136 21.24 -13.46 26.58
C LEU A 136 20.20 -13.66 27.70
N PHE A 137 19.54 -14.82 27.75
CA PHE A 137 18.49 -15.10 28.73
C PHE A 137 19.01 -15.12 30.15
N ASP A 138 18.40 -14.34 31.02
CA ASP A 138 18.76 -14.17 32.42
C ASP A 138 17.68 -14.61 33.42
N GLY A 139 16.66 -15.33 32.90
CA GLY A 139 15.52 -15.79 33.67
C GLY A 139 14.28 -14.91 33.51
N ASP A 140 14.37 -13.79 32.78
CA ASP A 140 13.26 -12.90 32.45
C ASP A 140 13.26 -12.54 30.96
N MET A 141 12.17 -12.84 30.26
CA MET A 141 12.05 -12.56 28.84
C MET A 141 12.08 -11.07 28.50
N GLU A 142 11.48 -10.26 29.33
CA GLU A 142 11.39 -8.81 29.09
C GLU A 142 12.77 -8.16 29.15
N SER A 143 13.57 -8.49 30.19
CA SER A 143 14.96 -8.09 30.30
C SER A 143 15.78 -8.58 29.11
N THR A 144 15.56 -9.82 28.69
CA THR A 144 16.27 -10.44 27.55
C THR A 144 15.94 -9.73 26.23
N VAL A 145 14.67 -9.43 25.96
CA VAL A 145 14.28 -8.68 24.76
C VAL A 145 14.97 -7.31 24.74
N LYS A 146 15.00 -6.57 25.86
CA LYS A 146 15.74 -5.29 25.94
C LYS A 146 17.23 -5.43 25.58
N LYS A 147 17.88 -6.52 26.00
CA LYS A 147 19.29 -6.80 25.63
C LYS A 147 19.44 -7.10 24.14
N VAL A 148 18.54 -7.89 23.57
CA VAL A 148 18.51 -8.21 22.13
C VAL A 148 18.35 -6.94 21.30
N LEU A 149 17.40 -6.05 21.67
CA LEU A 149 17.16 -4.80 20.95
C LEU A 149 18.36 -3.84 20.93
N LYS A 150 19.24 -3.91 21.91
CA LYS A 150 20.48 -3.12 21.95
C LYS A 150 21.56 -3.62 20.98
N VAL A 151 21.44 -4.85 20.48
CA VAL A 151 22.46 -5.48 19.62
C VAL A 151 22.03 -5.56 18.17
N ILE A 152 20.74 -5.73 17.90
CA ILE A 152 20.22 -5.82 16.53
C ILE A 152 20.11 -4.43 15.90
N LYS A 153 20.27 -4.38 14.56
CA LYS A 153 20.10 -3.16 13.76
C LYS A 153 19.16 -3.48 12.58
N GLY A 154 18.40 -2.48 12.16
CA GLY A 154 17.48 -2.59 11.04
C GLY A 154 16.03 -2.28 11.43
N SER A 155 15.10 -2.65 10.59
CA SER A 155 13.65 -2.49 10.77
C SER A 155 13.02 -3.81 11.20
N TYR A 156 12.10 -3.77 12.17
CA TYR A 156 11.49 -5.00 12.68
C TYR A 156 10.12 -4.80 13.33
N SER A 157 9.27 -5.81 13.23
CA SER A 157 8.24 -6.15 14.22
C SER A 157 8.52 -7.57 14.68
N LEU A 158 8.80 -7.74 15.95
CA LEU A 158 9.21 -9.01 16.59
C LEU A 158 8.16 -9.43 17.60
N VAL A 159 7.78 -10.72 17.58
CA VAL A 159 6.90 -11.32 18.59
C VAL A 159 7.55 -12.60 19.10
N PHE A 160 7.65 -12.71 20.43
CA PHE A 160 8.40 -13.74 21.13
C PHE A 160 7.52 -14.57 22.06
N MET A 161 7.81 -15.87 22.13
CA MET A 161 7.34 -16.78 23.18
C MET A 161 8.49 -17.62 23.70
N CYS A 162 8.37 -18.09 24.95
CA CYS A 162 9.39 -18.91 25.60
C CYS A 162 8.74 -19.98 26.49
N GLU A 163 9.35 -21.17 26.55
CA GLU A 163 8.89 -22.25 27.45
C GLU A 163 8.99 -21.91 28.93
N ALA A 164 9.93 -21.02 29.33
CA ALA A 164 10.12 -20.65 30.72
C ALA A 164 9.04 -19.73 31.26
N GLU A 165 8.32 -19.00 30.38
CA GLU A 165 7.29 -18.02 30.75
C GLU A 165 6.06 -18.20 29.85
N GLN A 166 5.21 -19.14 30.21
CA GLN A 166 4.16 -19.69 29.37
C GLN A 166 2.85 -18.87 29.36
N ASP A 167 2.76 -17.82 30.15
CA ASP A 167 1.59 -17.00 30.37
C ASP A 167 1.65 -15.62 29.69
N LYS A 168 2.69 -15.38 28.88
CA LYS A 168 2.87 -14.11 28.19
C LYS A 168 3.49 -14.23 26.80
N ILE A 169 3.18 -13.24 25.98
CA ILE A 169 3.85 -12.97 24.71
C ILE A 169 4.51 -11.60 24.83
N ILE A 170 5.75 -11.46 24.36
CA ILE A 170 6.39 -10.14 24.29
C ILE A 170 6.49 -9.72 22.83
N CYS A 171 6.19 -8.47 22.56
CA CYS A 171 6.33 -7.92 21.22
C CYS A 171 6.89 -6.51 21.22
N THR A 172 7.56 -6.16 20.12
CA THR A 172 8.18 -4.87 19.92
C THR A 172 8.23 -4.52 18.44
N LYS A 173 8.41 -3.24 18.12
CA LYS A 173 8.53 -2.82 16.72
C LYS A 173 9.51 -1.66 16.54
N LYS A 174 10.05 -1.57 15.33
CA LYS A 174 10.74 -0.42 14.76
C LYS A 174 10.49 -0.40 13.24
N ASP A 175 9.90 0.68 12.74
CA ASP A 175 9.56 0.95 11.33
C ASP A 175 8.48 0.04 10.72
N ASN A 176 8.24 -1.16 11.21
CA ASN A 176 7.19 -2.07 10.74
C ASN A 176 5.93 -1.99 11.62
N PRO A 177 4.70 -2.10 11.07
CA PRO A 177 3.47 -1.97 11.84
C PRO A 177 3.24 -3.15 12.79
N LEU A 178 2.73 -2.85 13.99
CA LEU A 178 2.27 -3.82 14.97
C LEU A 178 1.14 -3.21 15.81
N VAL A 179 0.07 -3.97 15.99
CA VAL A 179 -1.09 -3.58 16.79
C VAL A 179 -1.42 -4.67 17.81
N ILE A 180 -1.96 -4.27 18.94
CA ILE A 180 -2.43 -5.19 19.99
C ILE A 180 -3.92 -4.99 20.17
N GLY A 181 -4.70 -6.04 19.97
CA GLY A 181 -6.14 -6.07 20.21
C GLY A 181 -6.43 -6.40 21.67
N LEU A 182 -7.32 -5.62 22.28
CA LEU A 182 -7.72 -5.76 23.68
C LEU A 182 -9.06 -6.47 23.76
N GLY A 183 -9.08 -7.68 24.35
CA GLY A 183 -10.27 -8.47 24.61
C GLY A 183 -10.61 -8.58 26.09
N GLU A 184 -11.58 -9.42 26.43
CA GLU A 184 -11.95 -9.76 27.81
C GLU A 184 -11.48 -11.18 28.13
N GLY A 185 -10.44 -11.30 28.97
CA GLY A 185 -9.78 -12.59 29.26
C GLY A 185 -9.02 -13.17 28.06
N GLU A 186 -8.74 -12.38 27.06
CA GLU A 186 -7.96 -12.70 25.88
C GLU A 186 -7.38 -11.45 25.23
N ASN A 187 -6.21 -11.54 24.63
CA ASN A 187 -5.59 -10.44 23.89
C ASN A 187 -4.94 -10.95 22.60
N PHE A 188 -4.79 -10.05 21.66
CA PHE A 188 -4.42 -10.34 20.28
C PHE A 188 -3.24 -9.49 19.86
N ILE A 189 -2.39 -10.02 18.99
CA ILE A 189 -1.30 -9.28 18.34
C ILE A 189 -1.45 -9.45 16.84
N ALA A 190 -1.28 -8.39 16.07
CA ALA A 190 -1.30 -8.47 14.62
C ALA A 190 -0.41 -7.41 13.97
N SER A 191 0.09 -7.71 12.80
CA SER A 191 0.77 -6.69 11.97
C SER A 191 -0.22 -5.79 11.24
N ASP A 192 -1.53 -6.13 11.24
CA ASP A 192 -2.59 -5.28 10.69
C ASP A 192 -3.96 -5.59 11.33
N ILE A 193 -4.80 -4.57 11.41
CA ILE A 193 -6.12 -4.62 12.05
C ILE A 193 -7.08 -5.67 11.46
N PRO A 194 -7.12 -5.94 10.13
CA PRO A 194 -8.01 -6.95 9.55
C PRO A 194 -7.91 -8.33 10.20
N ALA A 195 -6.74 -8.70 10.73
CA ALA A 195 -6.55 -10.00 11.39
C ALA A 195 -7.35 -10.15 12.68
N ILE A 196 -7.65 -9.06 13.38
CA ILE A 196 -8.23 -9.06 14.74
C ILE A 196 -9.59 -8.38 14.84
N ILE A 197 -10.05 -7.67 13.80
CA ILE A 197 -11.26 -6.83 13.86
C ILE A 197 -12.56 -7.59 14.20
N ASN A 198 -12.64 -8.88 13.85
CA ASN A 198 -13.77 -9.74 14.18
C ASN A 198 -13.81 -10.14 15.67
N HIS A 199 -12.71 -9.93 16.39
CA HIS A 199 -12.58 -10.30 17.81
C HIS A 199 -12.60 -9.10 18.72
N THR A 200 -11.99 -7.98 18.31
CA THR A 200 -12.01 -6.73 19.05
C THR A 200 -11.82 -5.53 18.14
N ARG A 201 -12.46 -4.42 18.51
CA ARG A 201 -12.26 -3.10 17.89
C ARG A 201 -11.37 -2.19 18.72
N ARG A 202 -11.05 -2.59 19.96
CA ARG A 202 -10.21 -1.84 20.88
C ARG A 202 -8.77 -2.26 20.68
N THR A 203 -7.91 -1.32 20.29
CA THR A 203 -6.52 -1.63 19.94
C THR A 203 -5.53 -0.65 20.55
N PHE A 204 -4.33 -1.14 20.83
CA PHE A 204 -3.15 -0.29 20.98
C PHE A 204 -2.34 -0.33 19.68
N ILE A 205 -2.04 0.84 19.13
CA ILE A 205 -1.12 0.98 18.01
C ILE A 205 0.27 1.17 18.61
N MET A 206 1.20 0.26 18.32
CA MET A 206 2.57 0.32 18.83
C MET A 206 3.39 1.39 18.12
N SER A 207 4.23 2.08 18.86
CA SER A 207 5.21 3.05 18.35
C SER A 207 6.61 2.43 18.33
N ASP A 208 7.54 3.04 17.60
CA ASP A 208 8.91 2.56 17.50
C ASP A 208 9.61 2.58 18.88
N GLY A 209 10.31 1.48 19.19
CA GLY A 209 11.04 1.34 20.47
C GLY A 209 10.16 0.94 21.65
N GLU A 210 8.85 0.79 21.48
CA GLU A 210 7.98 0.26 22.52
C GLU A 210 8.10 -1.26 22.63
N ILE A 211 8.03 -1.77 23.86
CA ILE A 211 7.97 -3.19 24.20
C ILE A 211 6.64 -3.42 24.91
N ALA A 212 5.86 -4.37 24.44
CA ALA A 212 4.61 -4.77 25.08
C ALA A 212 4.70 -6.20 25.61
N THR A 213 4.31 -6.36 26.87
CA THR A 213 4.06 -7.65 27.51
C THR A 213 2.56 -7.90 27.48
N VAL A 214 2.15 -8.96 26.77
CA VAL A 214 0.76 -9.32 26.51
C VAL A 214 0.44 -10.61 27.25
N THR A 215 -0.51 -10.57 28.17
CA THR A 215 -1.08 -11.73 28.86
C THR A 215 -2.58 -11.84 28.56
N LYS A 216 -3.24 -12.89 29.03
CA LYS A 216 -4.70 -13.02 28.89
C LYS A 216 -5.47 -11.93 29.67
N ASP A 217 -4.88 -11.42 30.78
CA ASP A 217 -5.55 -10.52 31.72
C ASP A 217 -5.21 -9.05 31.48
N GLY A 218 -4.17 -8.74 30.64
CA GLY A 218 -3.80 -7.37 30.37
C GLY A 218 -2.61 -7.20 29.43
N VAL A 219 -2.35 -5.93 29.13
CA VAL A 219 -1.25 -5.50 28.26
C VAL A 219 -0.50 -4.36 28.96
N TRP A 220 0.81 -4.51 29.10
CA TRP A 220 1.71 -3.50 29.65
C TRP A 220 2.70 -3.07 28.59
N VAL A 221 2.85 -1.76 28.42
CA VAL A 221 3.76 -1.18 27.41
C VAL A 221 4.79 -0.32 28.11
N GLN A 222 6.05 -0.44 27.67
CA GLN A 222 7.18 0.33 28.19
C GLN A 222 8.14 0.68 27.05
N ASP A 223 9.06 1.59 27.30
CA ASP A 223 10.20 1.85 26.42
C ASP A 223 11.36 0.85 26.66
N ILE A 224 12.42 0.98 25.87
CA ILE A 224 13.59 0.11 25.98
C ILE A 224 14.35 0.27 27.33
N GLU A 225 14.21 1.43 27.97
CA GLU A 225 14.77 1.72 29.29
C GLU A 225 13.94 1.12 30.43
N GLY A 226 12.67 0.73 30.14
CA GLY A 226 11.74 0.15 31.10
C GLY A 226 10.76 1.15 31.69
N THR A 227 10.65 2.35 31.13
CA THR A 227 9.68 3.35 31.56
C THR A 227 8.29 2.97 31.07
N PRO A 228 7.29 2.80 31.97
CA PRO A 228 5.93 2.48 31.57
C PRO A 228 5.31 3.54 30.67
N ILE A 229 4.63 3.10 29.62
CA ILE A 229 3.92 3.95 28.65
C ILE A 229 2.42 3.71 28.77
N ASN A 230 1.67 4.78 29.05
CA ASN A 230 0.21 4.71 29.08
C ASN A 230 -0.36 4.90 27.66
N LYS A 231 -0.79 3.82 27.03
CA LYS A 231 -1.34 3.84 25.67
C LYS A 231 -2.81 4.25 25.68
N LYS A 232 -3.18 5.11 24.70
CA LYS A 232 -4.58 5.39 24.42
C LYS A 232 -5.18 4.26 23.58
N VAL A 233 -6.38 3.82 23.95
CA VAL A 233 -7.15 2.86 23.16
C VAL A 233 -7.58 3.54 21.87
N PHE A 234 -7.24 2.93 20.76
CA PHE A 234 -7.74 3.30 19.43
C PHE A 234 -8.94 2.40 19.12
N GLU A 235 -10.10 3.00 18.86
CA GLU A 235 -11.29 2.27 18.45
C GLU A 235 -11.41 2.23 16.93
N VAL A 236 -11.52 1.02 16.39
CA VAL A 236 -11.65 0.78 14.96
C VAL A 236 -13.09 1.01 14.52
N ASN A 237 -13.34 2.04 13.69
CA ASN A 237 -14.67 2.48 13.32
C ASN A 237 -15.20 1.90 11.99
N TRP A 238 -14.39 1.13 11.24
CA TRP A 238 -14.82 0.52 9.99
C TRP A 238 -15.32 -0.92 10.19
N ASN A 239 -16.15 -1.40 9.22
CA ASN A 239 -16.80 -2.71 9.32
C ASN A 239 -15.95 -3.82 8.71
N ALA A 240 -15.90 -4.99 9.37
CA ALA A 240 -15.20 -6.18 8.87
C ALA A 240 -15.75 -6.68 7.51
N GLU A 241 -17.07 -6.53 7.29
CA GLU A 241 -17.72 -6.89 6.01
C GLU A 241 -17.14 -6.12 4.81
N ALA A 242 -16.59 -4.92 5.03
CA ALA A 242 -15.93 -4.16 3.98
C ALA A 242 -14.67 -4.85 3.45
N ALA A 243 -14.06 -5.75 4.21
CA ALA A 243 -12.90 -6.54 3.82
C ALA A 243 -13.26 -7.90 3.18
N GLU A 244 -14.54 -8.15 2.87
CA GLU A 244 -15.01 -9.36 2.17
C GLU A 244 -15.26 -9.09 0.69
N LYS A 245 -15.28 -10.14 -0.15
CA LYS A 245 -15.48 -9.99 -1.60
C LYS A 245 -16.89 -9.50 -2.00
N GLY A 246 -17.89 -9.63 -1.13
CA GLY A 246 -19.23 -9.08 -1.35
C GLY A 246 -19.93 -9.58 -2.63
N GLY A 247 -19.68 -10.84 -3.04
CA GLY A 247 -20.25 -11.44 -4.25
C GLY A 247 -19.41 -11.26 -5.53
N PHE A 248 -18.33 -10.49 -5.49
CA PHE A 248 -17.39 -10.38 -6.60
C PHE A 248 -16.43 -11.58 -6.64
N GLU A 249 -15.99 -11.95 -7.84
CA GLU A 249 -15.03 -13.04 -8.03
C GLU A 249 -13.66 -12.70 -7.39
N HIS A 250 -13.23 -11.43 -7.52
CA HIS A 250 -11.94 -10.94 -7.05
C HIS A 250 -12.09 -9.63 -6.26
N PHE A 251 -11.18 -9.40 -5.31
CA PHE A 251 -11.10 -8.13 -4.58
C PHE A 251 -10.84 -6.95 -5.51
N MET A 252 -9.93 -7.09 -6.47
CA MET A 252 -9.62 -6.03 -7.43
C MET A 252 -10.86 -5.57 -8.19
N LEU A 253 -11.69 -6.50 -8.66
CA LEU A 253 -12.93 -6.14 -9.35
C LEU A 253 -13.91 -5.42 -8.42
N LYS A 254 -14.12 -5.93 -7.20
CA LYS A 254 -14.92 -5.25 -6.17
C LYS A 254 -14.43 -3.82 -5.95
N GLU A 255 -13.12 -3.63 -5.78
CA GLU A 255 -12.50 -2.33 -5.50
C GLU A 255 -12.62 -1.35 -6.67
N ILE A 256 -12.59 -1.85 -7.91
CA ILE A 256 -12.92 -1.05 -9.11
C ILE A 256 -14.40 -0.58 -9.05
N TYR A 257 -15.32 -1.47 -8.69
CA TYR A 257 -16.75 -1.14 -8.59
C TYR A 257 -17.10 -0.30 -7.35
N GLU A 258 -16.24 -0.26 -6.34
CA GLU A 258 -16.40 0.60 -5.16
C GLU A 258 -15.97 2.05 -5.38
N GLN A 259 -15.32 2.39 -6.48
CA GLN A 259 -14.80 3.75 -6.74
C GLN A 259 -15.86 4.86 -6.62
N PRO A 260 -17.10 4.71 -7.12
CA PRO A 260 -18.13 5.73 -6.93
C PRO A 260 -18.42 6.03 -5.46
N LYS A 261 -18.47 4.99 -4.62
CA LYS A 261 -18.66 5.13 -3.17
C LYS A 261 -17.44 5.76 -2.51
N ALA A 262 -16.24 5.24 -2.82
CA ALA A 262 -14.98 5.73 -2.27
C ALA A 262 -14.78 7.23 -2.55
N MET A 263 -15.14 7.69 -3.74
CA MET A 263 -15.07 9.12 -4.08
C MET A 263 -16.07 9.95 -3.28
N ARG A 264 -17.31 9.49 -3.11
CA ARG A 264 -18.30 10.18 -2.26
C ARG A 264 -17.77 10.29 -0.82
N ASP A 265 -17.25 9.20 -0.28
CA ASP A 265 -16.70 9.16 1.07
C ASP A 265 -15.51 10.14 1.23
N THR A 266 -14.63 10.22 0.23
CA THR A 266 -13.50 11.18 0.20
C THR A 266 -13.96 12.64 0.18
N MET A 267 -15.06 12.95 -0.49
CA MET A 267 -15.63 14.30 -0.57
C MET A 267 -16.46 14.68 0.66
N THR A 268 -16.95 13.69 1.42
CA THR A 268 -17.84 13.92 2.56
C THR A 268 -17.18 14.83 3.61
N GLY A 269 -17.88 15.89 4.02
CA GLY A 269 -17.40 16.89 4.97
C GLY A 269 -16.38 17.88 4.41
N ARG A 270 -16.00 17.75 3.13
CA ARG A 270 -15.01 18.63 2.46
C ARG A 270 -15.61 19.43 1.31
N VAL A 271 -16.51 18.82 0.54
CA VAL A 271 -17.14 19.45 -0.62
C VAL A 271 -18.57 19.86 -0.25
N ASN A 272 -18.85 21.16 -0.33
CA ASN A 272 -20.21 21.68 -0.30
C ASN A 272 -20.70 21.87 -1.74
N ALA A 273 -21.59 20.99 -2.21
CA ALA A 273 -22.09 20.99 -3.58
C ALA A 273 -23.02 22.19 -3.87
N GLU A 274 -23.75 22.71 -2.87
CA GLU A 274 -24.67 23.86 -3.02
C GLU A 274 -23.89 25.17 -3.17
N GLU A 275 -22.94 25.41 -2.26
CA GLU A 275 -22.10 26.59 -2.29
C GLU A 275 -20.94 26.47 -3.30
N LYS A 276 -20.69 25.26 -3.80
CA LYS A 276 -19.54 24.91 -4.66
C LYS A 276 -18.20 25.31 -4.06
N THR A 277 -18.01 24.94 -2.81
CA THR A 277 -16.78 25.24 -2.04
C THR A 277 -16.08 23.97 -1.57
N ILE A 278 -14.78 24.08 -1.34
CA ILE A 278 -13.96 23.03 -0.71
C ILE A 278 -13.38 23.56 0.58
N THR A 279 -13.49 22.75 1.62
CA THR A 279 -12.81 22.94 2.91
C THR A 279 -12.13 21.65 3.32
N PHE A 280 -11.04 21.77 4.07
CA PHE A 280 -10.38 20.67 4.73
C PHE A 280 -10.40 20.91 6.24
N PRO A 281 -11.35 20.36 7.00
CA PRO A 281 -11.44 20.56 8.44
C PRO A 281 -10.17 20.11 9.19
N GLU A 282 -9.43 19.17 8.61
CA GLU A 282 -8.17 18.64 9.11
C GLU A 282 -6.95 19.52 8.83
N LEU A 283 -7.07 20.52 7.95
CA LEU A 283 -5.99 21.45 7.61
C LEU A 283 -6.25 22.82 8.26
N ASN A 284 -5.23 23.35 8.90
CA ASN A 284 -5.30 24.65 9.59
C ASN A 284 -4.40 25.72 8.96
N TRP A 285 -4.15 25.61 7.64
CA TRP A 285 -3.31 26.57 6.92
C TRP A 285 -3.98 27.92 6.75
N THR A 286 -3.19 28.97 6.96
CA THR A 286 -3.58 30.34 6.64
C THR A 286 -3.14 30.72 5.22
N SER A 287 -3.75 31.75 4.65
CA SER A 287 -3.33 32.29 3.34
C SER A 287 -1.87 32.78 3.38
N GLU A 288 -1.44 33.41 4.49
CA GLU A 288 -0.07 33.90 4.65
C GLU A 288 0.95 32.75 4.63
N GLU A 289 0.66 31.68 5.37
CA GLU A 289 1.52 30.49 5.40
C GLU A 289 1.68 29.85 4.01
N LEU A 290 0.57 29.70 3.27
CA LEU A 290 0.61 29.12 1.93
C LEU A 290 1.27 30.04 0.91
N GLN A 291 1.13 31.38 1.04
CA GLN A 291 1.85 32.33 0.20
C GLN A 291 3.36 32.28 0.44
N GLY A 292 3.80 31.95 1.66
CA GLY A 292 5.20 31.72 2.02
C GLY A 292 5.81 30.46 1.42
N ILE A 293 5.00 29.49 1.00
CA ILE A 293 5.50 28.27 0.33
C ILE A 293 5.96 28.62 -1.09
N ASN A 294 7.25 28.42 -1.34
CA ASN A 294 7.88 28.72 -2.63
C ASN A 294 8.05 27.48 -3.52
N LYS A 295 8.01 26.27 -2.95
CA LYS A 295 8.12 24.99 -3.65
C LYS A 295 7.35 23.89 -2.93
N ILE A 296 6.75 23.01 -3.71
CA ILE A 296 6.12 21.77 -3.21
C ILE A 296 6.91 20.58 -3.71
N PHE A 297 7.21 19.64 -2.82
CA PHE A 297 7.69 18.30 -3.16
C PHE A 297 6.55 17.31 -2.97
N ILE A 298 6.33 16.43 -3.94
CA ILE A 298 5.42 15.29 -3.79
C ILE A 298 6.26 14.03 -3.86
N VAL A 299 6.25 13.24 -2.80
CA VAL A 299 7.14 12.08 -2.67
C VAL A 299 6.33 10.82 -2.39
N ALA A 300 6.51 9.80 -3.22
CA ALA A 300 5.73 8.56 -3.13
C ALA A 300 6.42 7.41 -3.90
N CYS A 301 5.80 6.22 -3.84
CA CYS A 301 6.20 5.02 -4.58
C CYS A 301 5.06 4.51 -5.47
N GLY A 302 5.39 3.91 -6.62
CA GLY A 302 4.47 3.16 -7.49
C GLY A 302 3.23 3.96 -7.89
N THR A 303 2.05 3.38 -7.70
CA THR A 303 0.74 4.01 -8.00
C THR A 303 0.57 5.37 -7.32
N ALA A 304 1.01 5.52 -6.07
CA ALA A 304 0.94 6.79 -5.36
C ALA A 304 1.87 7.86 -5.97
N TYR A 305 3.03 7.46 -6.50
CA TYR A 305 3.91 8.35 -7.26
C TYR A 305 3.22 8.85 -8.54
N HIS A 306 2.49 7.99 -9.26
CA HIS A 306 1.71 8.42 -10.43
C HIS A 306 0.57 9.37 -10.05
N ALA A 307 -0.08 9.19 -8.90
CA ALA A 307 -1.02 10.18 -8.35
C ALA A 307 -0.32 11.51 -8.06
N GLY A 308 0.90 11.47 -7.56
CA GLY A 308 1.75 12.64 -7.37
C GLY A 308 2.06 13.38 -8.67
N ILE A 309 2.32 12.67 -9.77
CA ILE A 309 2.55 13.29 -11.09
C ILE A 309 1.29 14.06 -11.55
N VAL A 310 0.11 13.48 -11.41
CA VAL A 310 -1.16 14.18 -11.70
C VAL A 310 -1.32 15.39 -10.77
N GLY A 311 -1.04 15.21 -9.47
CA GLY A 311 -1.07 16.26 -8.45
C GLY A 311 -0.15 17.45 -8.77
N LYS A 312 1.02 17.19 -9.36
CA LYS A 312 1.92 18.23 -9.88
C LYS A 312 1.20 19.13 -10.89
N TYR A 313 0.58 18.54 -11.91
CA TYR A 313 -0.17 19.33 -12.91
C TYR A 313 -1.27 20.17 -12.27
N TYR A 314 -2.01 19.59 -11.31
CA TYR A 314 -3.07 20.31 -10.62
C TYR A 314 -2.53 21.51 -9.81
N LEU A 315 -1.52 21.30 -8.98
CA LEU A 315 -0.95 22.34 -8.13
C LEU A 315 -0.23 23.44 -8.94
N GLU A 316 0.55 23.08 -9.96
CA GLU A 316 1.23 24.04 -10.81
C GLU A 316 0.25 24.90 -11.61
N GLN A 317 -0.85 24.32 -12.11
CA GLN A 317 -1.83 25.03 -12.92
C GLN A 317 -2.83 25.85 -12.09
N LEU A 318 -3.26 25.35 -10.94
CA LEU A 318 -4.30 25.98 -10.11
C LEU A 318 -3.72 26.81 -8.96
N ALA A 319 -2.69 26.31 -8.28
CA ALA A 319 -2.07 27.00 -7.14
C ALA A 319 -0.85 27.83 -7.53
N ARG A 320 -0.34 27.72 -8.77
CA ARG A 320 0.77 28.49 -9.34
C ARG A 320 2.03 28.46 -8.46
N VAL A 321 2.37 27.27 -7.98
CA VAL A 321 3.57 27.00 -7.19
C VAL A 321 4.39 25.90 -7.88
N PRO A 322 5.72 26.02 -7.97
CA PRO A 322 6.57 24.97 -8.56
C PRO A 322 6.44 23.66 -7.79
N VAL A 323 6.28 22.56 -8.49
CA VAL A 323 6.15 21.22 -7.90
C VAL A 323 7.20 20.28 -8.46
N GLU A 324 7.92 19.62 -7.57
CA GLU A 324 8.83 18.52 -7.89
C GLU A 324 8.21 17.21 -7.39
N VAL A 325 8.15 16.21 -8.27
CA VAL A 325 7.67 14.86 -7.90
C VAL A 325 8.85 13.92 -7.90
N ASP A 326 9.00 13.16 -6.83
CA ASP A 326 10.15 12.28 -6.67
C ASP A 326 9.75 10.89 -6.18
N ILE A 327 10.54 9.89 -6.56
CA ILE A 327 10.42 8.53 -6.06
C ILE A 327 11.02 8.49 -4.64
N ALA A 328 10.27 7.97 -3.68
CA ALA A 328 10.65 8.06 -2.27
C ALA A 328 11.97 7.35 -1.95
N SER A 329 12.30 6.23 -2.60
CA SER A 329 13.57 5.53 -2.43
C SER A 329 14.79 6.37 -2.83
N GLU A 330 14.62 7.29 -3.80
CA GLU A 330 15.71 8.14 -4.30
C GLU A 330 15.80 9.48 -3.56
N PHE A 331 14.65 10.01 -3.14
CA PHE A 331 14.52 11.35 -2.57
C PHE A 331 15.54 11.64 -1.45
N ARG A 332 15.64 10.77 -0.46
CA ARG A 332 16.52 11.00 0.69
C ARG A 332 18.01 10.91 0.36
N TYR A 333 18.39 10.14 -0.66
CA TYR A 333 19.79 9.91 -1.01
C TYR A 333 20.37 10.96 -1.95
N ARG A 334 19.53 11.67 -2.69
CA ARG A 334 19.97 12.70 -3.63
C ARG A 334 20.23 14.09 -3.01
N SER A 335 20.11 14.22 -1.68
CA SER A 335 20.25 15.50 -0.98
C SER A 335 19.28 16.55 -1.54
N PRO A 336 17.95 16.39 -1.37
CA PRO A 336 16.95 17.26 -1.97
C PRO A 336 17.08 18.70 -1.48
N LEU A 337 16.78 19.67 -2.36
CA LEU A 337 16.82 21.10 -2.04
C LEU A 337 15.53 21.52 -1.31
N VAL A 338 15.38 21.02 -0.10
CA VAL A 338 14.26 21.26 0.81
C VAL A 338 14.69 22.28 1.87
N ASP A 339 13.79 23.23 2.19
CA ASP A 339 13.99 24.24 3.20
C ASP A 339 12.69 24.55 3.98
N GLY A 340 12.73 25.51 4.91
CA GLY A 340 11.58 25.91 5.73
C GLY A 340 10.43 26.57 4.96
N ASN A 341 10.63 26.96 3.70
CA ASN A 341 9.61 27.49 2.80
C ASN A 341 9.07 26.42 1.84
N SER A 342 9.45 25.17 2.03
CA SER A 342 8.99 24.03 1.25
C SER A 342 7.82 23.33 1.93
N LEU A 343 6.87 22.83 1.13
CA LEU A 343 5.85 21.88 1.55
C LEU A 343 6.19 20.51 0.96
N CYS A 344 6.35 19.50 1.79
CA CYS A 344 6.50 18.13 1.34
C CYS A 344 5.19 17.36 1.52
N ILE A 345 4.60 16.89 0.42
CA ILE A 345 3.41 16.05 0.40
C ILE A 345 3.87 14.62 0.18
N VAL A 346 3.59 13.74 1.14
CA VAL A 346 3.84 12.30 0.99
C VAL A 346 2.53 11.58 0.74
N ILE A 347 2.51 10.71 -0.27
CA ILE A 347 1.30 9.96 -0.64
C ILE A 347 1.57 8.46 -0.42
N SER A 348 0.73 7.80 0.39
CA SER A 348 0.81 6.35 0.63
C SER A 348 -0.56 5.80 0.99
N GLN A 349 -1.05 4.81 0.25
CA GLN A 349 -2.33 4.16 0.55
C GLN A 349 -2.34 3.58 1.97
N SER A 350 -1.33 2.80 2.34
CA SER A 350 -1.21 2.17 3.66
C SER A 350 -0.71 3.13 4.73
N GLY A 351 0.03 4.16 4.35
CA GLY A 351 0.77 5.02 5.26
C GLY A 351 1.91 4.33 6.01
N GLU A 352 2.32 3.14 5.52
CA GLU A 352 3.36 2.30 6.13
C GLU A 352 4.50 1.97 5.15
N THR A 353 4.54 2.61 3.98
CA THR A 353 5.61 2.40 3.00
C THR A 353 6.93 2.94 3.54
N SER A 354 7.93 2.07 3.68
CA SER A 354 9.22 2.36 4.31
C SER A 354 9.91 3.59 3.71
N ASP A 355 10.10 3.58 2.39
CA ASP A 355 10.75 4.69 1.68
C ASP A 355 9.97 6.01 1.83
N THR A 356 8.63 5.96 1.78
CA THR A 356 7.79 7.15 1.94
C THR A 356 7.90 7.74 3.35
N LEU A 357 7.98 6.88 4.38
CA LEU A 357 8.22 7.31 5.75
C LEU A 357 9.62 7.91 5.93
N ALA A 358 10.63 7.29 5.34
CA ALA A 358 11.98 7.82 5.37
C ALA A 358 12.08 9.20 4.68
N ALA A 359 11.39 9.38 3.54
CA ALA A 359 11.32 10.67 2.85
C ALA A 359 10.57 11.74 3.67
N LEU A 360 9.49 11.37 4.37
CA LEU A 360 8.79 12.24 5.30
C LEU A 360 9.71 12.73 6.42
N ARG A 361 10.41 11.82 7.07
CA ARG A 361 11.35 12.11 8.16
C ARG A 361 12.51 13.00 7.70
N GLU A 362 13.05 12.73 6.50
CA GLU A 362 14.09 13.53 5.89
C GLU A 362 13.61 14.95 5.58
N SER A 363 12.40 15.10 5.03
CA SER A 363 11.79 16.41 4.78
C SER A 363 11.63 17.23 6.06
N LYS A 364 11.18 16.61 7.15
CA LYS A 364 11.08 17.25 8.47
C LYS A 364 12.44 17.64 9.01
N ARG A 365 13.44 16.77 8.88
CA ARG A 365 14.83 17.05 9.30
C ARG A 365 15.41 18.27 8.58
N LEU A 366 15.04 18.46 7.31
CA LEU A 366 15.46 19.60 6.48
C LEU A 366 14.61 20.87 6.72
N GLY A 367 13.58 20.80 7.58
CA GLY A 367 12.77 21.94 8.00
C GLY A 367 11.51 22.19 7.18
N ALA A 368 11.14 21.31 6.22
CA ALA A 368 9.91 21.46 5.46
C ALA A 368 8.67 21.23 6.34
N ARG A 369 7.58 21.91 5.98
CA ARG A 369 6.23 21.51 6.42
C ARG A 369 5.83 20.22 5.71
N THR A 370 5.12 19.34 6.39
CA THR A 370 4.76 18.04 5.84
C THR A 370 3.25 17.79 5.85
N LEU A 371 2.76 17.21 4.74
CA LEU A 371 1.39 16.77 4.58
C LEU A 371 1.37 15.30 4.18
N GLY A 372 0.69 14.46 4.96
CA GLY A 372 0.41 13.08 4.60
C GLY A 372 -0.92 12.96 3.84
N VAL A 373 -0.94 12.23 2.71
CA VAL A 373 -2.17 11.80 2.04
C VAL A 373 -2.23 10.28 2.14
N THR A 374 -3.13 9.75 2.97
CA THR A 374 -3.19 8.32 3.27
C THR A 374 -4.62 7.82 3.43
N ASN A 375 -4.83 6.50 3.25
CA ASN A 375 -6.15 5.90 3.46
C ASN A 375 -6.33 5.31 4.87
N VAL A 376 -5.23 4.88 5.49
CA VAL A 376 -5.29 4.18 6.79
C VAL A 376 -5.17 5.17 7.94
N VAL A 377 -6.26 5.31 8.71
CA VAL A 377 -6.30 6.16 9.90
C VAL A 377 -5.34 5.61 10.96
N GLY A 378 -4.52 6.51 11.52
CA GLY A 378 -3.54 6.14 12.54
C GLY A 378 -2.29 5.44 12.02
N SER A 379 -2.08 5.38 10.71
CA SER A 379 -0.83 4.89 10.10
C SER A 379 0.39 5.73 10.49
N SER A 380 1.58 5.21 10.24
CA SER A 380 2.83 5.89 10.58
C SER A 380 2.96 7.25 9.88
N VAL A 381 2.63 7.33 8.58
CA VAL A 381 2.56 8.62 7.85
C VAL A 381 1.60 9.57 8.55
N ALA A 382 0.42 9.09 8.95
CA ALA A 382 -0.59 9.92 9.61
C ALA A 382 -0.16 10.44 10.99
N ARG A 383 0.65 9.68 11.71
CA ARG A 383 1.17 10.09 13.03
C ARG A 383 2.37 11.03 12.95
N GLU A 384 3.17 10.89 11.89
CA GLU A 384 4.44 11.59 11.76
C GLU A 384 4.35 12.88 10.93
N ALA A 385 3.41 12.98 9.98
CA ALA A 385 3.20 14.22 9.23
C ALA A 385 2.62 15.33 10.12
N ASP A 386 2.90 16.59 9.78
CA ASP A 386 2.37 17.73 10.54
C ASP A 386 0.86 17.88 10.35
N GLN A 387 0.36 17.54 9.16
CA GLN A 387 -1.07 17.49 8.83
C GLN A 387 -1.36 16.30 7.92
N VAL A 388 -2.61 15.83 7.89
CA VAL A 388 -3.01 14.62 7.17
C VAL A 388 -4.34 14.81 6.46
N ILE A 389 -4.40 14.36 5.21
CA ILE A 389 -5.66 14.17 4.47
C ILE A 389 -5.90 12.67 4.35
N TYR A 390 -7.03 12.18 4.88
CA TYR A 390 -7.46 10.80 4.69
C TYR A 390 -8.33 10.68 3.45
N THR A 391 -8.06 9.65 2.62
CA THR A 391 -8.86 9.41 1.41
C THR A 391 -10.17 8.69 1.69
N TYR A 392 -10.32 8.04 2.85
CA TYR A 392 -11.52 7.29 3.24
C TYR A 392 -12.05 6.31 2.18
N ALA A 393 -11.15 5.75 1.37
CA ALA A 393 -11.52 4.79 0.32
C ALA A 393 -12.01 3.43 0.85
N GLY A 394 -11.98 3.23 2.17
CA GLY A 394 -12.22 1.94 2.79
C GLY A 394 -11.05 0.97 2.59
N PRO A 395 -11.14 -0.28 3.09
CA PRO A 395 -10.10 -1.28 2.91
C PRO A 395 -9.85 -1.59 1.44
N GLU A 396 -8.59 -1.65 1.02
CA GLU A 396 -8.15 -2.09 -0.30
C GLU A 396 -7.21 -3.28 -0.12
N ILE A 397 -7.64 -4.47 -0.56
CA ILE A 397 -7.04 -5.76 -0.29
C ILE A 397 -6.22 -6.29 -1.47
N ALA A 398 -6.71 -6.10 -2.71
CA ALA A 398 -5.96 -6.46 -3.90
C ALA A 398 -4.59 -5.78 -3.91
N VAL A 399 -3.55 -6.52 -4.28
CA VAL A 399 -2.17 -6.00 -4.27
C VAL A 399 -2.04 -4.80 -5.19
N ALA A 400 -2.55 -4.88 -6.41
CA ALA A 400 -2.59 -3.76 -7.34
C ALA A 400 -3.66 -2.74 -6.91
N SER A 401 -3.25 -1.50 -6.64
CA SER A 401 -4.17 -0.44 -6.20
C SER A 401 -5.06 0.05 -7.33
N THR A 402 -6.34 0.30 -7.02
CA THR A 402 -7.36 0.83 -7.94
C THR A 402 -8.11 2.00 -7.33
N LYS A 403 -9.04 1.77 -6.40
CA LYS A 403 -9.80 2.84 -5.74
C LYS A 403 -8.94 3.80 -4.92
N ALA A 404 -7.83 3.31 -4.34
CA ALA A 404 -6.91 4.17 -3.62
C ALA A 404 -6.27 5.21 -4.55
N TYR A 405 -5.87 4.81 -5.77
CA TYR A 405 -5.35 5.76 -6.77
C TYR A 405 -6.37 6.84 -7.12
N THR A 406 -7.60 6.44 -7.45
CA THR A 406 -8.65 7.37 -7.87
C THR A 406 -9.01 8.36 -6.75
N THR A 407 -9.05 7.89 -5.49
CA THR A 407 -9.27 8.78 -4.35
C THR A 407 -8.06 9.67 -4.03
N GLN A 408 -6.83 9.21 -4.31
CA GLN A 408 -5.63 10.07 -4.25
C GLN A 408 -5.67 11.16 -5.31
N LEU A 409 -6.07 10.85 -6.56
CA LEU A 409 -6.28 11.86 -7.60
C LEU A 409 -7.30 12.92 -7.17
N LEU A 410 -8.43 12.46 -6.63
CA LEU A 410 -9.48 13.33 -6.13
C LEU A 410 -9.00 14.23 -4.98
N ALA A 411 -8.29 13.66 -4.00
CA ALA A 411 -7.70 14.41 -2.90
C ALA A 411 -6.71 15.48 -3.39
N MET A 412 -5.86 15.14 -4.37
CA MET A 412 -4.90 16.08 -4.96
C MET A 412 -5.60 17.20 -5.75
N LEU A 413 -6.69 16.91 -6.48
CA LEU A 413 -7.46 17.94 -7.17
C LEU A 413 -8.15 18.89 -6.18
N MET A 414 -8.81 18.34 -5.17
CA MET A 414 -9.41 19.14 -4.10
C MET A 414 -8.37 20.01 -3.38
N LEU A 415 -7.21 19.44 -3.06
CA LEU A 415 -6.11 20.17 -2.44
C LEU A 415 -5.61 21.30 -3.33
N ALA A 416 -5.45 21.08 -4.64
CA ALA A 416 -4.99 22.11 -5.57
C ALA A 416 -6.00 23.26 -5.70
N ILE A 417 -7.30 22.97 -5.70
CA ILE A 417 -8.35 24.00 -5.67
C ILE A 417 -8.29 24.78 -4.36
N TYR A 418 -8.20 24.11 -3.22
CA TYR A 418 -8.12 24.71 -1.89
C TYR A 418 -6.88 25.62 -1.75
N VAL A 419 -5.71 25.12 -2.08
CA VAL A 419 -4.45 25.88 -2.03
C VAL A 419 -4.49 27.05 -3.01
N GLY A 420 -4.98 26.84 -4.23
CA GLY A 420 -5.12 27.90 -5.24
C GLY A 420 -6.02 29.05 -4.78
N ARG A 421 -7.11 28.73 -4.08
CA ARG A 421 -8.01 29.73 -3.49
C ARG A 421 -7.31 30.51 -2.37
N LEU A 422 -6.66 29.83 -1.44
CA LEU A 422 -5.97 30.49 -0.31
C LEU A 422 -4.77 31.32 -0.76
N ARG A 423 -4.08 30.91 -1.82
CA ARG A 423 -2.98 31.70 -2.41
C ARG A 423 -3.47 32.89 -3.26
N GLY A 424 -4.78 32.93 -3.59
CA GLY A 424 -5.35 33.92 -4.50
C GLY A 424 -4.99 33.72 -5.97
N SER A 425 -4.43 32.57 -6.35
CA SER A 425 -4.04 32.22 -7.72
C SER A 425 -5.20 31.64 -8.55
N LEU A 426 -6.24 31.15 -7.90
CA LEU A 426 -7.45 30.59 -8.53
C LEU A 426 -8.65 31.50 -8.25
N ALA A 427 -9.27 32.02 -9.32
CA ALA A 427 -10.46 32.85 -9.22
C ALA A 427 -11.64 32.07 -8.65
N GLU A 428 -12.54 32.76 -7.94
CA GLU A 428 -13.67 32.13 -7.26
C GLU A 428 -14.61 31.39 -8.22
N GLU A 429 -14.94 32.01 -9.35
CA GLU A 429 -15.84 31.41 -10.33
C GLU A 429 -15.25 30.15 -10.96
N GLN A 430 -13.94 30.16 -11.24
CA GLN A 430 -13.25 28.98 -11.75
C GLN A 430 -13.19 27.86 -10.69
N ALA A 431 -12.99 28.19 -9.42
CA ALA A 431 -13.06 27.21 -8.34
C ALA A 431 -14.45 26.59 -8.22
N LYS A 432 -15.51 27.42 -8.29
CA LYS A 432 -16.90 26.93 -8.26
C LYS A 432 -17.23 26.01 -9.44
N GLU A 433 -16.71 26.30 -10.62
CA GLU A 433 -16.86 25.44 -11.79
C GLU A 433 -16.19 24.06 -11.56
N LEU A 434 -14.94 24.07 -11.06
CA LEU A 434 -14.20 22.84 -10.76
C LEU A 434 -14.91 22.00 -9.69
N VAL A 435 -15.36 22.63 -8.61
CA VAL A 435 -16.09 21.93 -7.54
C VAL A 435 -17.42 21.36 -8.04
N GLY A 436 -18.15 22.13 -8.89
CA GLY A 436 -19.37 21.65 -9.51
C GLY A 436 -19.16 20.39 -10.37
N GLY A 437 -18.02 20.32 -11.07
CA GLY A 437 -17.63 19.13 -11.84
C GLY A 437 -17.38 17.90 -10.97
N LEU A 438 -16.77 18.06 -9.80
CA LEU A 438 -16.46 16.94 -8.88
C LEU A 438 -17.72 16.17 -8.46
N ALA A 439 -18.82 16.85 -8.19
CA ALA A 439 -20.05 16.24 -7.72
C ALA A 439 -20.63 15.19 -8.69
N SER A 440 -20.36 15.32 -9.99
CA SER A 440 -20.86 14.41 -11.03
C SER A 440 -19.97 13.18 -11.27
N ILE A 441 -18.73 13.19 -10.82
CA ILE A 441 -17.75 12.13 -11.11
C ILE A 441 -18.18 10.75 -10.60
N PRO A 442 -18.69 10.59 -9.35
CA PRO A 442 -19.14 9.28 -8.88
C PRO A 442 -20.23 8.65 -9.75
N GLU A 443 -21.16 9.46 -10.24
CA GLU A 443 -22.25 8.98 -11.10
C GLU A 443 -21.75 8.64 -12.50
N GLN A 444 -20.82 9.43 -13.05
CA GLN A 444 -20.20 9.13 -14.33
C GLN A 444 -19.41 7.82 -14.29
N ILE A 445 -18.65 7.56 -13.21
CA ILE A 445 -17.96 6.27 -13.02
C ILE A 445 -18.97 5.13 -12.88
N HIS A 446 -20.05 5.33 -12.11
CA HIS A 446 -21.10 4.31 -11.98
C HIS A 446 -21.68 3.91 -13.34
N LYS A 447 -22.02 4.89 -14.16
CA LYS A 447 -22.52 4.65 -15.53
C LYS A 447 -21.50 3.90 -16.40
N MET A 448 -20.21 4.23 -16.31
CA MET A 448 -19.16 3.52 -17.07
C MET A 448 -19.02 2.05 -16.64
N LEU A 449 -19.37 1.71 -15.40
CA LEU A 449 -19.31 0.35 -14.87
C LEU A 449 -20.53 -0.50 -15.24
N GLU A 450 -21.62 0.09 -15.75
CA GLU A 450 -22.81 -0.64 -16.19
C GLU A 450 -22.56 -1.46 -17.46
N ASP A 451 -21.69 -0.96 -18.36
CA ASP A 451 -21.32 -1.66 -19.60
C ASP A 451 -19.80 -1.66 -19.81
N VAL A 452 -19.19 -2.79 -19.53
CA VAL A 452 -17.74 -3.04 -19.68
C VAL A 452 -17.45 -4.08 -20.76
N ASP A 453 -18.43 -4.50 -21.55
CA ASP A 453 -18.28 -5.64 -22.46
C ASP A 453 -17.30 -5.35 -23.59
N GLN A 454 -17.26 -4.12 -24.11
CA GLN A 454 -16.27 -3.72 -25.10
C GLN A 454 -14.82 -3.88 -24.56
N ILE A 455 -14.58 -3.51 -23.31
CA ILE A 455 -13.26 -3.63 -22.66
C ILE A 455 -12.90 -5.11 -22.52
N LYS A 456 -13.84 -5.98 -22.17
CA LYS A 456 -13.64 -7.44 -22.11
C LYS A 456 -13.23 -8.01 -23.47
N VAL A 457 -13.85 -7.53 -24.55
CA VAL A 457 -13.50 -7.98 -25.91
C VAL A 457 -12.06 -7.60 -26.22
N PHE A 458 -11.66 -6.36 -25.99
CA PHE A 458 -10.28 -5.91 -26.26
C PHE A 458 -9.26 -6.66 -25.39
N ALA A 459 -9.56 -6.89 -24.12
CA ALA A 459 -8.70 -7.66 -23.22
C ALA A 459 -8.50 -9.12 -23.69
N ARG A 460 -9.54 -9.76 -24.27
CA ARG A 460 -9.40 -11.11 -24.83
C ARG A 460 -8.58 -11.12 -26.11
N GLU A 461 -8.77 -10.12 -26.96
CA GLU A 461 -8.12 -10.03 -28.26
C GLU A 461 -6.62 -9.74 -28.12
N TYR A 462 -6.28 -8.79 -27.23
CA TYR A 462 -4.90 -8.31 -27.07
C TYR A 462 -4.22 -8.74 -25.76
N GLY A 463 -4.93 -9.39 -24.85
CA GLY A 463 -4.37 -9.83 -23.56
C GLY A 463 -3.30 -10.92 -23.64
N SER A 464 -3.06 -11.50 -24.82
CA SER A 464 -1.99 -12.49 -25.04
C SER A 464 -0.70 -11.88 -25.59
N CYS A 465 -0.63 -10.57 -25.85
CA CYS A 465 0.57 -9.90 -26.33
C CYS A 465 1.71 -9.97 -25.30
N GLU A 466 2.95 -9.84 -25.76
CA GLU A 466 4.12 -9.77 -24.89
C GLU A 466 4.42 -8.33 -24.47
N ASP A 467 4.23 -7.38 -25.38
CA ASP A 467 4.48 -5.95 -25.20
C ASP A 467 3.21 -5.14 -25.44
N ALA A 468 3.07 -4.02 -24.72
CA ALA A 468 2.03 -3.02 -24.92
C ALA A 468 2.57 -1.61 -24.61
N PHE A 469 2.11 -0.61 -25.34
CA PHE A 469 2.54 0.78 -25.12
C PHE A 469 1.35 1.66 -24.77
N PHE A 470 1.61 2.62 -23.88
CA PHE A 470 0.60 3.60 -23.46
C PHE A 470 1.10 5.00 -23.82
N LEU A 471 0.26 5.78 -24.48
CA LEU A 471 0.61 7.11 -24.92
C LEU A 471 -0.38 8.15 -24.42
N GLY A 472 0.14 9.31 -24.04
CA GLY A 472 -0.66 10.46 -23.67
C GLY A 472 0.16 11.74 -23.72
N ARG A 473 -0.52 12.88 -23.59
CA ARG A 473 0.09 14.18 -23.41
C ARG A 473 -0.48 14.89 -22.19
N SER A 474 0.35 15.69 -21.52
CA SER A 474 -0.10 16.41 -20.32
C SER A 474 -0.65 15.45 -19.26
N LEU A 475 -1.84 15.69 -18.70
CA LEU A 475 -2.50 14.83 -17.72
C LEU A 475 -2.73 13.40 -18.24
N ASP A 476 -3.01 13.23 -19.53
CA ASP A 476 -3.18 11.90 -20.14
C ASP A 476 -1.91 11.06 -20.06
N TYR A 477 -0.72 11.66 -20.20
CA TYR A 477 0.54 10.95 -19.98
C TYR A 477 0.69 10.44 -18.55
N ALA A 478 0.35 11.28 -17.58
CA ALA A 478 0.41 10.90 -16.18
C ALA A 478 -0.54 9.72 -15.84
N VAL A 479 -1.72 9.67 -16.47
CA VAL A 479 -2.66 8.54 -16.35
C VAL A 479 -2.16 7.31 -17.12
N ALA A 480 -1.55 7.50 -18.28
CA ALA A 480 -0.97 6.41 -19.08
C ALA A 480 0.11 5.63 -18.30
N LEU A 481 0.94 6.32 -17.49
CA LEU A 481 1.92 5.69 -16.60
C LEU A 481 1.26 4.70 -15.64
N GLU A 482 0.12 5.07 -15.06
CA GLU A 482 -0.62 4.18 -14.16
C GLU A 482 -1.26 3.00 -14.90
N GLY A 483 -1.81 3.23 -16.10
CA GLY A 483 -2.33 2.15 -16.94
C GLY A 483 -1.28 1.11 -17.30
N ALA A 484 -0.10 1.54 -17.70
CA ALA A 484 1.03 0.65 -17.99
C ALA A 484 1.48 -0.11 -16.73
N LEU A 485 1.52 0.56 -15.58
CA LEU A 485 1.85 -0.09 -14.30
C LEU A 485 0.82 -1.18 -13.97
N LYS A 486 -0.48 -0.89 -14.04
CA LYS A 486 -1.53 -1.89 -13.75
C LYS A 486 -1.43 -3.09 -14.66
N LEU A 487 -1.23 -2.88 -15.96
CA LEU A 487 -1.13 -3.99 -16.91
C LEU A 487 0.06 -4.89 -16.58
N LYS A 488 1.26 -4.34 -16.37
CA LYS A 488 2.45 -5.14 -16.05
C LYS A 488 2.37 -5.87 -14.71
N GLU A 489 1.76 -5.26 -13.69
CA GLU A 489 1.68 -5.83 -12.35
C GLU A 489 0.87 -7.12 -12.30
N ILE A 490 -0.27 -7.16 -12.98
CA ILE A 490 -1.24 -8.26 -12.82
C ILE A 490 -1.30 -9.22 -13.99
N SER A 491 -0.93 -8.79 -15.21
CA SER A 491 -0.94 -9.64 -16.40
C SER A 491 0.46 -10.14 -16.82
N TYR A 492 1.51 -9.50 -16.29
CA TYR A 492 2.92 -9.73 -16.65
C TYR A 492 3.26 -9.41 -18.10
N ILE A 493 2.42 -8.66 -18.81
CA ILE A 493 2.73 -8.08 -20.10
C ILE A 493 3.76 -6.97 -19.87
N HIS A 494 4.82 -6.94 -20.66
CA HIS A 494 5.75 -5.82 -20.64
C HIS A 494 5.06 -4.57 -21.18
N ALA A 495 4.72 -3.64 -20.31
CA ALA A 495 3.96 -2.45 -20.65
C ALA A 495 4.71 -1.18 -20.23
N GLU A 496 4.83 -0.23 -21.15
CA GLU A 496 5.50 1.05 -20.90
C GLU A 496 4.63 2.23 -21.34
N ALA A 497 4.77 3.35 -20.64
CA ALA A 497 4.07 4.59 -21.00
C ALA A 497 5.04 5.70 -21.36
N TYR A 498 4.69 6.45 -22.40
CA TYR A 498 5.51 7.55 -22.90
C TYR A 498 4.67 8.82 -23.12
N ALA A 499 5.29 9.96 -22.87
CA ALA A 499 4.78 11.20 -23.43
C ALA A 499 4.76 11.05 -24.96
N ALA A 500 3.57 11.18 -25.58
CA ALA A 500 3.40 10.80 -26.99
C ALA A 500 4.35 11.52 -27.96
N GLY A 501 4.79 12.74 -27.62
CA GLY A 501 5.79 13.47 -28.43
C GLY A 501 7.20 12.90 -28.33
N GLU A 502 7.53 12.22 -27.20
CA GLU A 502 8.86 11.65 -26.94
C GLU A 502 9.07 10.32 -27.69
N LEU A 503 7.99 9.70 -28.18
CA LEU A 503 8.04 8.44 -28.92
C LEU A 503 9.07 8.44 -30.06
N LYS A 504 9.21 9.57 -30.77
CA LYS A 504 10.14 9.75 -31.91
C LYS A 504 11.62 9.70 -31.52
N HIS A 505 11.93 9.89 -30.25
CA HIS A 505 13.30 10.01 -29.77
C HIS A 505 13.91 8.67 -29.30
N GLY A 506 13.30 7.55 -29.73
CA GLY A 506 13.83 6.20 -29.46
C GLY A 506 12.78 5.12 -29.54
N THR A 507 11.76 5.21 -28.71
CA THR A 507 10.74 4.17 -28.46
C THR A 507 9.97 3.76 -29.73
N LEU A 508 9.85 4.64 -30.72
CA LEU A 508 9.17 4.34 -31.98
C LEU A 508 9.80 3.14 -32.71
N ALA A 509 11.05 2.81 -32.40
CA ALA A 509 11.74 1.62 -32.92
C ALA A 509 11.12 0.30 -32.43
N LEU A 510 10.39 0.31 -31.33
CA LEU A 510 9.72 -0.85 -30.73
C LEU A 510 8.29 -1.05 -31.27
N ILE A 511 7.77 -0.08 -32.02
CA ILE A 511 6.43 -0.17 -32.61
C ILE A 511 6.50 -1.02 -33.87
N VAL A 512 5.96 -2.22 -33.78
CA VAL A 512 5.90 -3.22 -34.88
C VAL A 512 4.44 -3.58 -35.18
N SER A 513 4.22 -4.25 -36.30
CA SER A 513 2.89 -4.69 -36.75
C SER A 513 2.20 -5.52 -35.68
N GLY A 514 0.95 -5.15 -35.34
CA GLY A 514 0.09 -5.86 -34.38
C GLY A 514 0.36 -5.55 -32.91
N VAL A 515 1.39 -4.76 -32.54
CA VAL A 515 1.61 -4.39 -31.13
C VAL A 515 0.49 -3.46 -30.65
N PRO A 516 -0.14 -3.72 -29.49
CA PRO A 516 -1.18 -2.86 -28.96
C PRO A 516 -0.60 -1.55 -28.39
N VAL A 517 -1.19 -0.45 -28.81
CA VAL A 517 -0.87 0.90 -28.33
C VAL A 517 -2.13 1.55 -27.79
N ILE A 518 -2.17 1.79 -26.49
CA ILE A 518 -3.27 2.45 -25.81
C ILE A 518 -3.01 3.96 -25.78
N VAL A 519 -3.91 4.76 -26.36
CA VAL A 519 -3.72 6.20 -26.53
C VAL A 519 -4.81 6.95 -25.76
N LEU A 520 -4.43 7.79 -24.79
CA LEU A 520 -5.37 8.68 -24.10
C LEU A 520 -5.42 10.01 -24.86
N ALA A 521 -6.64 10.45 -25.20
CA ALA A 521 -6.92 11.67 -25.98
C ALA A 521 -8.04 12.49 -25.34
N THR A 522 -7.92 12.77 -24.02
CA THR A 522 -8.93 13.50 -23.22
C THR A 522 -8.55 14.95 -22.95
N GLN A 523 -7.34 15.38 -23.33
CA GLN A 523 -6.86 16.73 -23.09
C GLN A 523 -7.03 17.59 -24.34
N GLU A 524 -8.05 18.45 -24.37
CA GLU A 524 -8.45 19.25 -25.53
C GLU A 524 -7.30 20.15 -26.02
N ASP A 525 -6.50 20.72 -25.11
CA ASP A 525 -5.38 21.63 -25.43
C ASP A 525 -4.31 20.98 -26.32
N VAL A 526 -4.18 19.67 -26.27
CA VAL A 526 -3.14 18.90 -26.97
C VAL A 526 -3.73 17.77 -27.85
N TYR A 527 -5.03 17.78 -28.05
CA TYR A 527 -5.76 16.72 -28.76
C TYR A 527 -5.19 16.47 -30.17
N ASP A 528 -5.07 17.50 -31.01
CA ASP A 528 -4.56 17.36 -32.38
C ASP A 528 -3.13 16.79 -32.41
N LYS A 529 -2.32 17.13 -31.39
CA LYS A 529 -0.96 16.60 -31.26
C LYS A 529 -0.97 15.13 -30.84
N THR A 530 -1.91 14.74 -29.98
CA THR A 530 -2.10 13.35 -29.58
C THR A 530 -2.57 12.50 -30.77
N VAL A 531 -3.55 12.98 -31.55
CA VAL A 531 -4.03 12.32 -32.78
C VAL A 531 -2.89 12.18 -33.81
N SER A 532 -2.05 13.19 -33.97
CA SER A 532 -0.87 13.11 -34.85
C SER A 532 0.09 11.98 -34.42
N ASN A 533 0.36 11.83 -33.11
CA ASN A 533 1.20 10.74 -32.62
C ASN A 533 0.53 9.36 -32.76
N LEU A 534 -0.79 9.29 -32.60
CA LEU A 534 -1.56 8.08 -32.87
C LEU A 534 -1.37 7.63 -34.33
N GLN A 535 -1.44 8.56 -35.28
CA GLN A 535 -1.21 8.25 -36.72
C GLN A 535 0.21 7.74 -36.98
N GLU A 536 1.21 8.19 -36.23
CA GLU A 536 2.59 7.74 -36.36
C GLU A 536 2.76 6.26 -35.98
N VAL A 537 2.09 5.77 -34.94
CA VAL A 537 2.10 4.35 -34.58
C VAL A 537 1.25 3.53 -35.54
N LYS A 538 0.11 4.07 -36.01
CA LYS A 538 -0.72 3.44 -37.05
C LYS A 538 0.04 3.23 -38.35
N ALA A 539 0.89 4.18 -38.74
CA ALA A 539 1.73 4.06 -39.95
C ALA A 539 2.76 2.90 -39.87
N ARG A 540 2.93 2.30 -38.67
CA ARG A 540 3.75 1.12 -38.39
C ARG A 540 2.91 -0.12 -38.09
N GLU A 541 1.64 -0.07 -38.44
CA GLU A 541 0.70 -1.18 -38.32
C GLU A 541 0.44 -1.61 -36.85
N ALA A 542 0.67 -0.72 -35.88
CA ALA A 542 0.24 -0.96 -34.50
C ALA A 542 -1.27 -1.06 -34.40
N VAL A 543 -1.77 -1.83 -33.47
CA VAL A 543 -3.18 -1.84 -33.10
C VAL A 543 -3.44 -0.75 -32.07
N VAL A 544 -4.25 0.24 -32.44
CA VAL A 544 -4.50 1.40 -31.57
C VAL A 544 -5.84 1.28 -30.87
N ILE A 545 -5.83 1.29 -29.55
CA ILE A 545 -6.99 1.40 -28.67
C ILE A 545 -6.97 2.82 -28.08
N ALA A 546 -7.87 3.69 -28.55
CA ALA A 546 -7.91 5.05 -28.05
C ALA A 546 -8.97 5.23 -26.95
N ILE A 547 -8.69 6.08 -25.96
CA ILE A 547 -9.64 6.52 -24.96
C ILE A 547 -9.95 8.00 -25.22
N GLY A 548 -11.21 8.31 -25.45
CA GLY A 548 -11.69 9.66 -25.75
C GLY A 548 -13.07 9.94 -25.20
N PHE A 549 -13.56 11.16 -25.38
CA PHE A 549 -14.85 11.56 -24.87
C PHE A 549 -16.02 11.10 -25.75
N GLU A 550 -17.15 10.76 -25.12
CA GLU A 550 -18.43 10.55 -25.81
C GLU A 550 -18.71 11.71 -26.77
N GLY A 551 -19.15 11.37 -28.00
CA GLY A 551 -19.43 12.33 -29.06
C GLY A 551 -18.23 12.71 -29.94
N ASP A 552 -17.02 12.25 -29.63
CA ASP A 552 -15.86 12.41 -30.51
C ASP A 552 -15.89 11.36 -31.63
N THR A 553 -16.46 11.73 -32.77
CA THR A 553 -16.51 10.87 -33.97
C THR A 553 -15.21 10.92 -34.79
N SER A 554 -14.30 11.84 -34.47
CA SER A 554 -13.06 11.99 -35.23
C SER A 554 -12.03 10.95 -34.84
N LEU A 555 -11.96 10.58 -33.56
CA LEU A 555 -10.99 9.63 -33.04
C LEU A 555 -11.12 8.23 -33.68
N ALA A 556 -12.35 7.79 -33.93
CA ALA A 556 -12.65 6.52 -34.60
C ALA A 556 -12.15 6.44 -36.07
N LYS A 557 -11.77 7.57 -36.68
CA LYS A 557 -11.18 7.57 -38.03
C LYS A 557 -9.70 7.14 -38.03
N TYR A 558 -9.07 7.20 -36.89
CA TYR A 558 -7.63 7.01 -36.76
C TYR A 558 -7.25 5.82 -35.90
N ALA A 559 -8.08 5.45 -34.90
CA ALA A 559 -7.88 4.29 -34.02
C ALA A 559 -8.59 3.04 -34.57
N ASP A 560 -8.11 1.86 -34.26
CA ASP A 560 -8.79 0.59 -34.55
C ASP A 560 -9.98 0.41 -33.63
N HIS A 561 -9.81 0.81 -32.38
CA HIS A 561 -10.83 0.72 -31.34
C HIS A 561 -10.89 2.03 -30.53
N VAL A 562 -12.07 2.41 -30.07
CA VAL A 562 -12.25 3.57 -29.20
C VAL A 562 -13.09 3.20 -28.00
N ILE A 563 -12.57 3.47 -26.82
CA ILE A 563 -13.32 3.42 -25.56
C ILE A 563 -13.77 4.85 -25.24
N TYR A 564 -15.05 5.07 -25.20
CA TYR A 564 -15.60 6.39 -24.89
C TYR A 564 -15.87 6.51 -23.39
N ILE A 565 -15.45 7.64 -22.81
CA ILE A 565 -15.76 8.05 -21.45
C ILE A 565 -16.68 9.27 -21.47
N PRO A 566 -17.50 9.50 -20.43
CA PRO A 566 -18.34 10.68 -20.34
C PRO A 566 -17.53 11.98 -20.48
N ARG A 567 -18.08 12.96 -21.21
CA ARG A 567 -17.40 14.25 -21.36
C ARG A 567 -17.35 14.98 -20.02
N THR A 568 -16.16 15.44 -19.67
CA THR A 568 -15.90 16.17 -18.43
C THR A 568 -14.80 17.23 -18.62
N GLY A 569 -14.58 18.07 -17.61
CA GLY A 569 -13.55 19.08 -17.68
C GLY A 569 -12.13 18.50 -17.61
N LYS A 570 -11.17 19.26 -18.13
CA LYS A 570 -9.73 18.92 -18.23
C LYS A 570 -9.15 18.29 -16.96
N TYR A 571 -9.41 18.86 -15.78
CA TYR A 571 -8.86 18.39 -14.51
C TYR A 571 -9.62 17.19 -13.93
N HIS A 572 -10.84 16.94 -14.38
CA HIS A 572 -11.65 15.80 -13.96
C HIS A 572 -11.40 14.56 -14.84
N ALA A 573 -10.94 14.75 -16.07
CA ALA A 573 -10.70 13.68 -17.03
C ALA A 573 -9.81 12.54 -16.49
N PRO A 574 -8.72 12.79 -15.74
CA PRO A 574 -7.91 11.72 -15.14
C PRO A 574 -8.68 10.75 -14.25
N LEU A 575 -9.71 11.25 -13.53
CA LEU A 575 -10.54 10.45 -12.64
C LEU A 575 -11.41 9.42 -13.40
N LEU A 576 -11.79 9.73 -14.64
CA LEU A 576 -12.57 8.84 -15.51
C LEU A 576 -11.67 7.99 -16.41
N ALA A 577 -10.61 8.59 -16.96
CA ALA A 577 -9.75 7.95 -17.97
C ALA A 577 -8.96 6.76 -17.40
N VAL A 578 -8.71 6.69 -16.10
CA VAL A 578 -8.02 5.56 -15.47
C VAL A 578 -8.91 4.31 -15.38
N LEU A 579 -10.24 4.46 -15.29
CA LEU A 579 -11.14 3.33 -15.09
C LEU A 579 -11.08 2.29 -16.23
N PRO A 580 -11.16 2.64 -17.51
CA PRO A 580 -11.01 1.66 -18.58
C PRO A 580 -9.63 1.00 -18.60
N LEU A 581 -8.56 1.68 -18.15
CA LEU A 581 -7.22 1.09 -18.05
C LEU A 581 -7.15 0.03 -16.94
N GLN A 582 -7.79 0.27 -15.79
CA GLN A 582 -7.89 -0.69 -14.69
C GLN A 582 -8.67 -1.94 -15.14
N LEU A 583 -9.80 -1.76 -15.81
CA LEU A 583 -10.63 -2.85 -16.33
C LEU A 583 -9.93 -3.63 -17.45
N LEU A 584 -9.24 -2.94 -18.37
CA LEU A 584 -8.46 -3.59 -19.42
C LEU A 584 -7.37 -4.48 -18.83
N SER A 585 -6.64 -3.96 -17.83
CA SER A 585 -5.59 -4.71 -17.13
C SER A 585 -6.16 -5.93 -16.39
N TYR A 586 -7.28 -5.75 -15.68
CA TYR A 586 -7.97 -6.83 -14.97
C TYR A 586 -8.40 -7.97 -15.92
N TYR A 587 -9.10 -7.66 -17.00
CA TYR A 587 -9.58 -8.68 -17.95
C TYR A 587 -8.43 -9.30 -18.78
N ALA A 588 -7.38 -8.54 -19.09
CA ALA A 588 -6.18 -9.10 -19.73
C ALA A 588 -5.49 -10.12 -18.81
N ALA A 589 -5.37 -9.83 -17.53
CA ALA A 589 -4.82 -10.76 -16.55
C ALA A 589 -5.66 -12.05 -16.44
N LEU A 590 -6.99 -11.95 -16.43
CA LEU A 590 -7.89 -13.12 -16.44
C LEU A 590 -7.71 -13.95 -17.72
N THR A 591 -7.57 -13.32 -18.88
CA THR A 591 -7.32 -14.02 -20.15
C THR A 591 -6.02 -14.84 -20.11
N ARG A 592 -5.02 -14.37 -19.37
CA ARG A 592 -3.74 -15.06 -19.15
C ARG A 592 -3.76 -16.07 -17.98
N GLY A 593 -4.88 -16.20 -17.27
CA GLY A 593 -5.00 -17.06 -16.09
C GLY A 593 -4.16 -16.59 -14.89
N CYS A 594 -3.90 -15.29 -14.80
CA CYS A 594 -3.13 -14.71 -13.71
C CYS A 594 -3.99 -14.47 -12.46
N ASP A 595 -3.40 -14.53 -11.26
CA ASP A 595 -4.05 -14.15 -10.01
C ASP A 595 -4.03 -12.61 -9.89
N VAL A 596 -5.18 -11.98 -10.06
CA VAL A 596 -5.33 -10.52 -10.07
C VAL A 596 -5.27 -9.89 -8.68
N ASP A 597 -5.62 -10.64 -7.64
CA ASP A 597 -5.60 -10.17 -6.26
C ASP A 597 -4.22 -10.28 -5.63
N LYS A 598 -3.47 -11.35 -6.00
CA LYS A 598 -2.15 -11.67 -5.45
C LYS A 598 -1.17 -12.00 -6.59
N PRO A 599 -0.79 -11.00 -7.40
CA PRO A 599 0.17 -11.20 -8.50
C PRO A 599 1.53 -11.61 -7.95
N ARG A 600 2.25 -12.46 -8.72
CA ARG A 600 3.56 -12.98 -8.32
C ARG A 600 4.55 -11.84 -8.02
N ASN A 601 5.42 -12.05 -7.02
CA ASN A 601 6.53 -11.16 -6.67
C ASN A 601 6.11 -9.74 -6.26
N LEU A 602 4.85 -9.50 -5.90
CA LEU A 602 4.37 -8.21 -5.42
C LEU A 602 3.68 -8.36 -4.06
N ALA A 603 3.72 -7.30 -3.29
CA ALA A 603 3.03 -7.18 -2.02
C ALA A 603 2.26 -5.85 -1.95
N LYS A 604 1.13 -5.82 -1.23
CA LYS A 604 0.25 -4.63 -1.13
C LYS A 604 0.94 -3.40 -0.58
N SER A 605 1.88 -3.57 0.34
CA SER A 605 2.63 -2.47 0.93
C SER A 605 4.05 -2.94 1.24
N VAL A 606 5.06 -2.14 0.87
CA VAL A 606 6.47 -2.44 1.09
C VAL A 606 6.93 -1.68 2.34
N THR A 607 7.25 -2.42 3.41
CA THR A 607 7.69 -1.85 4.71
C THR A 607 9.14 -2.20 5.05
N VAL A 608 9.89 -2.64 4.06
CA VAL A 608 11.33 -2.89 4.13
C VAL A 608 12.00 -2.14 2.99
N GLU A 609 13.26 -1.77 3.19
CA GLU A 609 14.13 -1.22 2.15
C GLU A 609 14.87 -2.31 1.40
#